data_0e7ae8c3d918cae715464f730831491a
#
_entry.id   0e7ae8c3d918cae715464f730831491a
#
_cell.length_a   1.000
_cell.length_b   1.000
_cell.length_c   1.000
_cell.angle_alpha   90.00
_cell.angle_beta   90.00
_cell.angle_gamma   90.00
#
_symmetry.space_group_name_H-M   'P 1'
#
loop_
_entity.id
_entity.type
_entity.pdbx_description
1 polymer ?
#
loop_
_entity_poly.entity_id
_entity_poly.type
_entity_poly.pdbx_seq_one_letter_code
_entity_poly.pdbx_strand_id
1 'polypeptide(L)'
;MGEYKKYWIAVVAVLIIGFSILGYLGTDVYHQAPPVPTAYVSQDGQVLFTKEDILHGQSAWQSTGGQSVGTVLGHGAYQAPDWTADWLHKEVSVMLDIKSQEAFGVLYNQLGTAQQAAVKEVVKEEYLGSAVREDGTVVLSPERIAAMNATGRYFVELYGDNPDLTLTRDHFAMKDNTLPELQDRIDMARFFFWTTWMASTQRPGTDATYTNNWPHEPLLDHNPTPESVAWSVVSVIILLCGIGVVVWLWSFGKK
;
A
#
# COMPACT_ATOMS: atom_id res chain seq x y z
N MET A 1 44.11 20.70 20.57
CA MET A 1 42.77 21.04 20.00
C MET A 1 42.75 21.28 18.51
N GLY A 2 43.87 21.57 17.81
CA GLY A 2 43.92 21.87 16.37
C GLY A 2 43.75 20.66 15.44
N GLU A 3 44.21 19.49 15.86
CA GLU A 3 44.27 18.30 15.02
C GLU A 3 42.93 17.72 14.62
N TYR A 4 41.94 17.78 15.51
CA TYR A 4 40.59 17.29 15.23
C TYR A 4 39.64 18.33 14.63
N LYS A 5 40.04 19.61 14.54
CA LYS A 5 39.16 20.69 14.04
C LYS A 5 38.67 20.41 12.60
N LYS A 6 39.52 19.89 11.73
CA LYS A 6 39.18 19.56 10.34
C LYS A 6 38.14 18.45 10.25
N TYR A 7 38.20 17.47 11.16
CA TYR A 7 37.20 16.39 11.20
C TYR A 7 35.86 16.87 11.70
N TRP A 8 35.84 17.74 12.72
CA TRP A 8 34.60 18.36 13.20
C TRP A 8 33.95 19.24 12.13
N ILE A 9 34.75 20.02 11.37
CA ILE A 9 34.24 20.81 10.25
C ILE A 9 33.63 19.89 9.18
N ALA A 10 34.29 18.80 8.85
CA ALA A 10 33.77 17.82 7.89
C ALA A 10 32.45 17.20 8.36
N VAL A 11 32.35 16.79 9.63
CA VAL A 11 31.12 16.23 10.21
C VAL A 11 29.97 17.25 10.14
N VAL A 12 30.22 18.50 10.56
CA VAL A 12 29.21 19.56 10.52
C VAL A 12 28.77 19.84 9.07
N ALA A 13 29.72 19.89 8.13
CA ALA A 13 29.38 20.08 6.72
C ALA A 13 28.48 18.95 6.17
N VAL A 14 28.82 17.69 6.47
CA VAL A 14 28.02 16.53 6.06
C VAL A 14 26.62 16.59 6.67
N LEU A 15 26.50 16.94 7.96
CA LEU A 15 25.22 17.10 8.62
C LEU A 15 24.37 18.21 7.98
N ILE A 16 24.97 19.38 7.71
CA ILE A 16 24.24 20.50 7.09
C ILE A 16 23.75 20.07 5.69
N ILE A 17 24.61 19.49 4.86
CA ILE A 17 24.24 19.02 3.53
C ILE A 17 23.16 17.96 3.63
N GLY A 18 23.35 16.95 4.50
CA GLY A 18 22.39 15.86 4.67
C GLY A 18 21.01 16.37 5.12
N PHE A 19 20.94 17.22 6.14
CA PHE A 19 19.67 17.79 6.60
C PHE A 19 19.04 18.74 5.59
N SER A 20 19.82 19.47 4.79
CA SER A 20 19.28 20.30 3.71
C SER A 20 18.61 19.46 2.62
N ILE A 21 19.26 18.37 2.20
CA ILE A 21 18.70 17.43 1.22
C ILE A 21 17.44 16.75 1.79
N LEU A 22 17.51 16.25 3.03
CA LEU A 22 16.37 15.62 3.70
C LEU A 22 15.20 16.59 3.89
N GLY A 23 15.47 17.85 4.22
CA GLY A 23 14.43 18.88 4.33
C GLY A 23 13.75 19.17 3.00
N TYR A 24 14.52 19.28 1.92
CA TYR A 24 13.99 19.47 0.57
C TYR A 24 13.11 18.28 0.14
N LEU A 25 13.64 17.05 0.22
CA LEU A 25 12.91 15.85 -0.13
C LEU A 25 11.71 15.62 0.79
N GLY A 26 11.83 15.92 2.10
CA GLY A 26 10.74 15.80 3.05
C GLY A 26 9.58 16.74 2.73
N THR A 27 9.86 17.94 2.24
CA THR A 27 8.82 18.88 1.78
C THR A 27 8.08 18.30 0.56
N ASP A 28 8.79 17.72 -0.38
CA ASP A 28 8.21 17.10 -1.56
C ASP A 28 7.34 15.90 -1.19
N VAL A 29 7.83 15.00 -0.34
CA VAL A 29 7.07 13.85 0.20
C VAL A 29 5.79 14.31 0.91
N TYR A 30 5.87 15.39 1.70
CA TYR A 30 4.70 15.93 2.40
C TYR A 30 3.61 16.40 1.43
N HIS A 31 3.98 17.09 0.35
CA HIS A 31 3.03 17.55 -0.67
C HIS A 31 2.47 16.43 -1.55
N GLN A 32 3.18 15.32 -1.67
CA GLN A 32 2.77 14.16 -2.44
C GLN A 32 2.09 13.07 -1.59
N ALA A 33 1.92 13.29 -0.30
CA ALA A 33 1.27 12.34 0.59
C ALA A 33 -0.16 12.02 0.12
N PRO A 34 -0.58 10.74 0.14
CA PRO A 34 -1.94 10.38 -0.22
C PRO A 34 -2.94 10.99 0.76
N PRO A 35 -4.04 11.59 0.28
CA PRO A 35 -5.05 12.14 1.16
C PRO A 35 -5.82 11.01 1.87
N VAL A 36 -6.29 11.27 3.09
CA VAL A 36 -7.34 10.49 3.71
C VAL A 36 -8.66 11.16 3.35
N PRO A 37 -9.51 10.56 2.50
CA PRO A 37 -10.77 11.17 2.08
C PRO A 37 -11.68 11.47 3.27
N THR A 38 -12.50 12.50 3.18
CA THR A 38 -13.50 12.81 4.22
C THR A 38 -14.52 11.69 4.37
N ALA A 39 -14.91 11.09 3.25
CA ALA A 39 -15.74 9.90 3.22
C ALA A 39 -15.60 9.16 1.87
N TYR A 40 -15.89 7.87 1.90
CA TYR A 40 -16.23 7.08 0.72
C TYR A 40 -17.74 7.02 0.59
N VAL A 41 -18.24 7.30 -0.59
CA VAL A 41 -19.68 7.36 -0.86
C VAL A 41 -20.04 6.53 -2.09
N SER A 42 -21.28 6.05 -2.13
CA SER A 42 -21.85 5.42 -3.31
C SER A 42 -22.25 6.48 -4.36
N GLN A 43 -22.58 6.04 -5.56
CA GLN A 43 -23.00 6.95 -6.66
C GLN A 43 -24.29 7.73 -6.34
N ASP A 44 -25.17 7.19 -5.49
CA ASP A 44 -26.38 7.85 -5.00
C ASP A 44 -26.15 8.76 -3.78
N GLY A 45 -24.88 8.90 -3.36
CA GLY A 45 -24.46 9.81 -2.27
C GLY A 45 -24.58 9.22 -0.86
N GLN A 46 -24.88 7.93 -0.72
CA GLN A 46 -24.86 7.29 0.60
C GLN A 46 -23.42 7.19 1.12
N VAL A 47 -23.19 7.62 2.36
CA VAL A 47 -21.90 7.46 3.04
C VAL A 47 -21.70 5.99 3.41
N LEU A 48 -20.58 5.43 2.94
CA LEU A 48 -20.18 4.05 3.23
C LEU A 48 -19.34 3.99 4.52
N PHE A 49 -18.36 4.89 4.63
CA PHE A 49 -17.53 5.08 5.81
C PHE A 49 -16.76 6.41 5.70
N THR A 50 -16.22 6.87 6.81
CA THR A 50 -15.62 8.19 6.98
C THR A 50 -14.11 8.12 7.22
N LYS A 51 -13.46 9.28 7.25
CA LYS A 51 -12.07 9.43 7.66
C LYS A 51 -11.82 8.90 9.06
N GLU A 52 -12.74 9.15 9.98
CA GLU A 52 -12.65 8.70 11.38
C GLU A 52 -12.61 7.17 11.45
N ASP A 53 -13.43 6.49 10.67
CA ASP A 53 -13.44 5.02 10.58
C ASP A 53 -12.09 4.48 10.08
N ILE A 54 -11.46 5.14 9.08
CA ILE A 54 -10.15 4.77 8.57
C ILE A 54 -9.07 4.92 9.65
N LEU A 55 -9.05 6.04 10.37
CA LEU A 55 -8.07 6.31 11.42
C LEU A 55 -8.25 5.39 12.63
N HIS A 56 -9.50 5.07 12.98
CA HIS A 56 -9.80 4.06 14.00
C HIS A 56 -9.30 2.68 13.55
N GLY A 57 -9.55 2.31 12.29
CA GLY A 57 -9.05 1.07 11.70
C GLY A 57 -7.52 0.96 11.68
N GLN A 58 -6.81 2.07 11.44
CA GLN A 58 -5.35 2.12 11.56
C GLN A 58 -4.91 1.81 13.00
N SER A 59 -5.60 2.38 14.00
CA SER A 59 -5.31 2.14 15.40
C SER A 59 -5.59 0.70 15.80
N ALA A 60 -6.69 0.11 15.30
CA ALA A 60 -7.03 -1.29 15.48
C ALA A 60 -5.96 -2.22 14.90
N TRP A 61 -5.49 -1.97 13.66
CA TRP A 61 -4.38 -2.72 13.05
C TRP A 61 -3.09 -2.61 13.88
N GLN A 62 -2.74 -1.40 14.34
CA GLN A 62 -1.55 -1.20 15.18
C GLN A 62 -1.64 -1.98 16.49
N SER A 63 -2.83 -2.11 17.09
CA SER A 63 -3.04 -2.86 18.33
C SER A 63 -2.79 -4.36 18.18
N THR A 64 -2.90 -4.90 16.98
CA THR A 64 -2.60 -6.33 16.67
C THR A 64 -1.11 -6.62 16.43
N GLY A 65 -0.24 -5.64 16.59
CA GLY A 65 1.20 -5.73 16.33
C GLY A 65 1.65 -5.00 15.06
N GLY A 66 0.71 -4.44 14.29
CA GLY A 66 0.98 -3.61 13.13
C GLY A 66 1.98 -4.26 12.16
N GLN A 67 2.98 -3.52 11.76
CA GLN A 67 4.01 -3.95 10.80
C GLN A 67 4.79 -5.21 11.21
N SER A 68 4.79 -5.59 12.49
CA SER A 68 5.50 -6.79 12.96
C SER A 68 4.78 -8.09 12.58
N VAL A 69 3.47 -8.05 12.45
CA VAL A 69 2.63 -9.22 12.11
C VAL A 69 2.34 -9.26 10.61
N GLY A 70 1.73 -8.20 10.08
CA GLY A 70 1.44 -8.05 8.66
C GLY A 70 1.53 -6.58 8.26
N THR A 71 2.26 -6.29 7.19
CA THR A 71 2.56 -4.92 6.77
C THR A 71 1.45 -4.32 5.92
N VAL A 72 1.58 -3.05 5.62
CA VAL A 72 0.81 -2.34 4.60
C VAL A 72 1.75 -1.64 3.64
N LEU A 73 1.26 -1.25 2.46
CA LEU A 73 1.99 -0.49 1.43
C LEU A 73 3.20 -1.23 0.84
N GLY A 74 3.17 -2.55 0.85
CA GLY A 74 4.18 -3.38 0.19
C GLY A 74 5.52 -3.45 0.91
N HIS A 75 5.58 -3.21 2.22
CA HIS A 75 6.84 -3.34 2.97
C HIS A 75 7.30 -4.79 3.13
N GLY A 76 6.36 -5.74 3.07
CA GLY A 76 6.63 -7.15 3.33
C GLY A 76 6.82 -7.45 4.81
N ALA A 77 6.30 -8.59 5.26
CA ALA A 77 6.40 -9.06 6.64
C ALA A 77 7.03 -10.45 6.70
N TYR A 78 7.51 -10.84 7.89
CA TYR A 78 8.09 -12.17 8.09
C TYR A 78 7.03 -13.24 8.36
N GLN A 79 5.86 -12.87 8.85
CA GLN A 79 4.83 -13.80 9.31
C GLN A 79 3.60 -13.77 8.41
N ALA A 80 2.85 -12.71 8.44
CA ALA A 80 1.69 -12.51 7.60
C ALA A 80 2.06 -11.77 6.32
N PRO A 81 1.19 -11.76 5.29
CA PRO A 81 1.44 -10.99 4.07
C PRO A 81 1.41 -9.48 4.29
N ASP A 82 1.69 -8.74 3.23
CA ASP A 82 1.34 -7.33 3.15
C ASP A 82 -0.16 -7.20 2.87
N TRP A 83 -0.88 -6.56 3.80
CA TRP A 83 -2.35 -6.48 3.75
C TRP A 83 -2.85 -5.63 2.58
N THR A 84 -2.06 -4.64 2.13
CA THR A 84 -2.40 -3.86 0.93
C THR A 84 -2.32 -4.73 -0.33
N ALA A 85 -1.25 -5.51 -0.46
CA ALA A 85 -1.08 -6.41 -1.60
C ALA A 85 -2.13 -7.53 -1.60
N ASP A 86 -2.38 -8.16 -0.46
CA ASP A 86 -3.35 -9.24 -0.31
C ASP A 86 -4.78 -8.76 -0.57
N TRP A 87 -5.14 -7.57 -0.04
CA TRP A 87 -6.42 -6.94 -0.33
C TRP A 87 -6.58 -6.61 -1.81
N LEU A 88 -5.58 -5.91 -2.38
CA LEU A 88 -5.62 -5.48 -3.78
C LEU A 88 -5.85 -6.67 -4.72
N HIS A 89 -5.09 -7.75 -4.53
CA HIS A 89 -5.22 -8.95 -5.35
C HIS A 89 -6.60 -9.61 -5.23
N LYS A 90 -7.13 -9.73 -4.00
CA LYS A 90 -8.44 -10.31 -3.76
C LYS A 90 -9.55 -9.45 -4.34
N GLU A 91 -9.51 -8.14 -4.09
CA GLU A 91 -10.53 -7.22 -4.57
C GLU A 91 -10.57 -7.14 -6.09
N VAL A 92 -9.39 -7.04 -6.75
CA VAL A 92 -9.29 -7.06 -8.21
C VAL A 92 -9.80 -8.37 -8.79
N SER A 93 -9.51 -9.50 -8.16
CA SER A 93 -10.03 -10.80 -8.60
C SER A 93 -11.57 -10.83 -8.56
N VAL A 94 -12.18 -10.32 -7.51
CA VAL A 94 -13.64 -10.20 -7.40
C VAL A 94 -14.20 -9.23 -8.45
N MET A 95 -13.54 -8.09 -8.68
CA MET A 95 -13.95 -7.11 -9.70
C MET A 95 -13.92 -7.71 -11.11
N LEU A 96 -12.87 -8.45 -11.44
CA LEU A 96 -12.74 -9.13 -12.72
C LEU A 96 -13.88 -10.14 -12.94
N ASP A 97 -14.25 -10.88 -11.89
CA ASP A 97 -15.38 -11.83 -11.97
C ASP A 97 -16.73 -11.09 -12.10
N ILE A 98 -16.96 -10.00 -11.36
CA ILE A 98 -18.18 -9.19 -11.47
C ILE A 98 -18.31 -8.64 -12.91
N LYS A 99 -17.28 -7.96 -13.42
CA LYS A 99 -17.30 -7.36 -14.77
C LYS A 99 -17.40 -8.42 -15.87
N SER A 100 -16.79 -9.58 -15.66
CA SER A 100 -16.90 -10.73 -16.58
C SER A 100 -18.32 -11.30 -16.62
N GLN A 101 -18.94 -11.48 -15.46
CA GLN A 101 -20.34 -11.93 -15.33
C GLN A 101 -21.31 -10.95 -16.01
N GLU A 102 -21.13 -9.66 -15.79
CA GLU A 102 -21.94 -8.60 -16.40
C GLU A 102 -21.83 -8.57 -17.94
N ALA A 103 -20.61 -8.69 -18.46
CA ALA A 103 -20.35 -8.56 -19.90
C ALA A 103 -20.58 -9.85 -20.68
N PHE A 104 -20.30 -11.02 -20.10
CA PHE A 104 -20.22 -12.30 -20.80
C PHE A 104 -21.00 -13.45 -20.13
N GLY A 105 -21.52 -13.26 -18.92
CA GLY A 105 -22.30 -14.27 -18.20
C GLY A 105 -21.47 -15.42 -17.61
N VAL A 106 -20.14 -15.31 -17.58
CA VAL A 106 -19.22 -16.34 -17.07
C VAL A 106 -18.12 -15.70 -16.20
N LEU A 107 -17.42 -16.50 -15.41
CA LEU A 107 -16.30 -16.02 -14.59
C LEU A 107 -15.09 -15.64 -15.46
N TYR A 108 -14.25 -14.76 -14.94
CA TYR A 108 -13.08 -14.21 -15.65
C TYR A 108 -12.13 -15.31 -16.16
N ASN A 109 -11.89 -16.34 -15.36
CA ASN A 109 -11.01 -17.46 -15.74
C ASN A 109 -11.56 -18.35 -16.86
N GLN A 110 -12.84 -18.23 -17.21
CA GLN A 110 -13.51 -18.96 -18.28
C GLN A 110 -13.50 -18.20 -19.61
N LEU A 111 -13.07 -16.94 -19.59
CA LEU A 111 -12.97 -16.09 -20.77
C LEU A 111 -11.78 -16.46 -21.66
N GLY A 112 -11.92 -16.25 -22.97
CA GLY A 112 -10.78 -16.24 -23.89
C GLY A 112 -9.86 -15.05 -23.68
N THR A 113 -8.59 -15.16 -24.08
CA THR A 113 -7.55 -14.14 -23.81
C THR A 113 -7.93 -12.71 -24.22
N ALA A 114 -8.61 -12.54 -25.38
CA ALA A 114 -9.03 -11.22 -25.83
C ALA A 114 -10.12 -10.61 -24.94
N GLN A 115 -11.05 -11.42 -24.44
CA GLN A 115 -12.10 -11.00 -23.53
C GLN A 115 -11.51 -10.67 -22.14
N GLN A 116 -10.58 -11.50 -21.67
CA GLN A 116 -9.84 -11.24 -20.42
C GLN A 116 -9.12 -9.89 -20.47
N ALA A 117 -8.43 -9.59 -21.57
CA ALA A 117 -7.75 -8.32 -21.76
C ALA A 117 -8.74 -7.13 -21.74
N ALA A 118 -9.90 -7.26 -22.39
CA ALA A 118 -10.92 -6.22 -22.40
C ALA A 118 -11.50 -5.95 -20.99
N VAL A 119 -11.84 -7.01 -20.25
CA VAL A 119 -12.35 -6.88 -18.86
C VAL A 119 -11.29 -6.28 -17.94
N LYS A 120 -10.04 -6.73 -18.07
CA LYS A 120 -8.91 -6.24 -17.30
C LYS A 120 -8.71 -4.72 -17.48
N GLU A 121 -8.79 -4.22 -18.71
CA GLU A 121 -8.62 -2.80 -18.99
C GLU A 121 -9.74 -1.96 -18.36
N VAL A 122 -11.00 -2.41 -18.44
CA VAL A 122 -12.14 -1.74 -17.79
C VAL A 122 -11.94 -1.67 -16.27
N VAL A 123 -11.52 -2.77 -15.63
CA VAL A 123 -11.25 -2.80 -14.20
C VAL A 123 -10.10 -1.85 -13.84
N LYS A 124 -9.01 -1.88 -14.61
CA LYS A 124 -7.85 -1.01 -14.40
C LYS A 124 -8.22 0.49 -14.49
N GLU A 125 -9.00 0.89 -15.49
CA GLU A 125 -9.47 2.28 -15.62
C GLU A 125 -10.30 2.70 -14.41
N GLU A 126 -11.15 1.82 -13.88
CA GLU A 126 -11.97 2.11 -12.71
C GLU A 126 -11.11 2.31 -11.45
N TYR A 127 -10.06 1.51 -11.26
CA TYR A 127 -9.14 1.66 -10.13
C TYR A 127 -8.33 2.95 -10.22
N LEU A 128 -7.75 3.24 -11.38
CA LEU A 128 -6.96 4.45 -11.60
C LEU A 128 -7.81 5.72 -11.48
N GLY A 129 -9.06 5.68 -11.94
CA GLY A 129 -9.95 6.84 -11.99
C GLY A 129 -10.63 7.24 -10.67
N SER A 130 -10.44 6.49 -9.58
CA SER A 130 -11.11 6.71 -8.28
C SER A 130 -10.55 7.89 -7.48
N ALA A 131 -10.37 9.06 -8.10
CA ALA A 131 -9.77 10.24 -7.47
C ALA A 131 -10.67 10.87 -6.39
N VAL A 132 -10.04 11.60 -5.46
CA VAL A 132 -10.75 12.42 -4.47
C VAL A 132 -11.37 13.62 -5.18
N ARG A 133 -12.65 13.89 -4.92
CA ARG A 133 -13.39 15.04 -5.42
C ARG A 133 -13.02 16.32 -4.66
N GLU A 134 -13.46 17.46 -5.15
CA GLU A 134 -13.24 18.78 -4.53
C GLU A 134 -13.84 18.88 -3.11
N ASP A 135 -14.93 18.15 -2.82
CA ASP A 135 -15.54 18.05 -1.50
C ASP A 135 -14.81 17.10 -0.54
N GLY A 136 -13.72 16.50 -0.98
CA GLY A 136 -12.92 15.56 -0.21
C GLY A 136 -13.46 14.13 -0.20
N THR A 137 -14.54 13.82 -0.95
CA THR A 137 -15.10 12.47 -1.03
C THR A 137 -14.51 11.65 -2.16
N VAL A 138 -14.59 10.32 -2.02
CA VAL A 138 -14.33 9.34 -3.10
C VAL A 138 -15.62 8.60 -3.41
N VAL A 139 -16.01 8.58 -4.68
CA VAL A 139 -17.22 7.87 -5.12
C VAL A 139 -16.84 6.49 -5.65
N LEU A 140 -17.53 5.47 -5.15
CA LEU A 140 -17.37 4.09 -5.59
C LEU A 140 -18.55 3.65 -6.44
N SER A 141 -18.27 2.84 -7.47
CA SER A 141 -19.30 2.16 -8.25
C SER A 141 -19.98 1.06 -7.41
N PRO A 142 -21.19 0.62 -7.77
CA PRO A 142 -21.85 -0.50 -7.12
C PRO A 142 -20.98 -1.77 -7.13
N GLU A 143 -20.27 -2.03 -8.23
CA GLU A 143 -19.39 -3.18 -8.40
C GLU A 143 -18.16 -3.09 -7.50
N ARG A 144 -17.55 -1.90 -7.40
CA ARG A 144 -16.44 -1.66 -6.48
C ARG A 144 -16.88 -1.82 -5.02
N ILE A 145 -18.09 -1.35 -4.67
CA ILE A 145 -18.67 -1.55 -3.33
C ILE A 145 -18.89 -3.05 -3.06
N ALA A 146 -19.39 -3.80 -4.04
CA ALA A 146 -19.59 -5.25 -3.90
C ALA A 146 -18.24 -5.97 -3.70
N ALA A 147 -17.22 -5.64 -4.47
CA ALA A 147 -15.88 -6.21 -4.34
C ALA A 147 -15.23 -5.85 -3.00
N MET A 148 -15.28 -4.58 -2.61
CA MET A 148 -14.81 -4.11 -1.29
C MET A 148 -15.49 -4.88 -0.15
N ASN A 149 -16.81 -5.03 -0.18
CA ASN A 149 -17.54 -5.74 0.85
C ASN A 149 -17.22 -7.24 0.89
N ALA A 150 -17.04 -7.88 -0.27
CA ALA A 150 -16.66 -9.29 -0.35
C ALA A 150 -15.26 -9.51 0.24
N THR A 151 -14.29 -8.68 -0.13
CA THR A 151 -12.93 -8.70 0.40
C THR A 151 -12.90 -8.35 1.88
N GLY A 152 -13.63 -7.31 2.30
CA GLY A 152 -13.70 -6.88 3.69
C GLY A 152 -14.21 -7.96 4.64
N ARG A 153 -15.23 -8.74 4.23
CA ARG A 153 -15.70 -9.90 5.02
C ARG A 153 -14.60 -10.90 5.32
N TYR A 154 -13.75 -11.22 4.31
CA TYR A 154 -12.62 -12.12 4.52
C TYR A 154 -11.69 -11.61 5.63
N PHE A 155 -11.33 -10.31 5.64
CA PHE A 155 -10.45 -9.75 6.67
C PHE A 155 -11.14 -9.67 8.04
N VAL A 156 -12.42 -9.32 8.09
CA VAL A 156 -13.21 -9.33 9.34
C VAL A 156 -13.23 -10.73 9.96
N GLU A 157 -13.39 -11.77 9.14
CA GLU A 157 -13.38 -13.16 9.58
C GLU A 157 -11.97 -13.66 9.92
N LEU A 158 -10.93 -13.23 9.18
CA LEU A 158 -9.53 -13.60 9.41
C LEU A 158 -9.05 -13.14 10.80
N TYR A 159 -9.42 -11.93 11.21
CA TYR A 159 -9.05 -11.37 12.51
C TYR A 159 -10.02 -11.77 13.64
N GLY A 160 -11.10 -12.49 13.30
CA GLY A 160 -12.03 -13.12 14.23
C GLY A 160 -11.66 -14.57 14.55
N ASP A 161 -12.69 -15.36 14.77
CA ASP A 161 -12.62 -16.77 15.19
C ASP A 161 -13.26 -17.75 14.20
N ASN A 162 -13.47 -17.33 12.93
CA ASN A 162 -14.05 -18.20 11.91
C ASN A 162 -13.20 -19.50 11.77
N PRO A 163 -13.76 -20.69 12.04
CA PRO A 163 -13.02 -21.94 12.01
C PRO A 163 -12.47 -22.32 10.63
N ASP A 164 -13.10 -21.85 9.55
CA ASP A 164 -12.65 -22.12 8.18
C ASP A 164 -11.32 -21.42 7.86
N LEU A 165 -10.94 -20.41 8.63
CA LEU A 165 -9.70 -19.64 8.47
C LEU A 165 -8.62 -20.01 9.51
N THR A 166 -8.82 -21.04 10.33
CA THR A 166 -7.83 -21.46 11.34
C THR A 166 -6.47 -21.79 10.71
N LEU A 167 -6.44 -22.58 9.64
CA LEU A 167 -5.18 -22.90 8.95
C LEU A 167 -4.48 -21.67 8.36
N THR A 168 -5.26 -20.71 7.86
CA THR A 168 -4.73 -19.44 7.35
C THR A 168 -4.09 -18.62 8.46
N ARG A 169 -4.77 -18.54 9.62
CA ARG A 169 -4.21 -17.86 10.81
C ARG A 169 -2.94 -18.54 11.30
N ASP A 170 -2.91 -19.87 11.34
CA ASP A 170 -1.72 -20.64 11.73
C ASP A 170 -0.53 -20.34 10.79
N HIS A 171 -0.76 -20.30 9.46
CA HIS A 171 0.27 -19.94 8.49
C HIS A 171 0.80 -18.51 8.67
N PHE A 172 -0.05 -17.59 9.12
CA PHE A 172 0.29 -16.20 9.37
C PHE A 172 0.79 -15.94 10.80
N ALA A 173 0.91 -17.00 11.62
CA ALA A 173 1.22 -16.92 13.06
C ALA A 173 0.28 -15.96 13.83
N MET A 174 -0.99 -15.91 13.42
CA MET A 174 -2.04 -15.14 14.05
C MET A 174 -2.81 -16.01 15.04
N LYS A 175 -3.22 -15.39 16.14
CA LYS A 175 -4.12 -16.05 17.11
C LYS A 175 -5.55 -16.03 16.59
N ASP A 176 -6.35 -17.02 17.02
CA ASP A 176 -7.79 -16.92 16.88
C ASP A 176 -8.30 -15.69 17.63
N ASN A 177 -9.28 -15.02 17.02
CA ASN A 177 -9.88 -13.81 17.56
C ASN A 177 -8.86 -12.74 17.94
N THR A 178 -7.89 -12.50 17.03
CA THR A 178 -6.82 -11.52 17.22
C THR A 178 -7.36 -10.14 17.55
N LEU A 179 -8.52 -9.77 16.99
CA LEU A 179 -9.24 -8.52 17.24
C LEU A 179 -10.69 -8.85 17.65
N PRO A 180 -10.97 -8.92 18.97
CA PRO A 180 -12.26 -9.45 19.45
C PRO A 180 -13.47 -8.61 19.03
N GLU A 181 -13.34 -7.27 19.03
CA GLU A 181 -14.46 -6.38 18.76
C GLU A 181 -14.77 -6.33 17.26
N LEU A 182 -16.02 -6.60 16.89
CA LEU A 182 -16.45 -6.63 15.49
C LEU A 182 -16.26 -5.27 14.81
N GLN A 183 -16.54 -4.16 15.53
CA GLN A 183 -16.39 -2.83 14.96
C GLN A 183 -14.93 -2.52 14.62
N ASP A 184 -13.98 -2.91 15.48
CA ASP A 184 -12.54 -2.74 15.24
C ASP A 184 -12.10 -3.51 13.99
N ARG A 185 -12.61 -4.72 13.77
CA ARG A 185 -12.35 -5.52 12.56
C ARG A 185 -12.91 -4.85 11.30
N ILE A 186 -14.12 -4.28 11.39
CA ILE A 186 -14.74 -3.57 10.27
C ILE A 186 -13.93 -2.33 9.93
N ASP A 187 -13.54 -1.54 10.91
CA ASP A 187 -12.79 -0.30 10.67
C ASP A 187 -11.37 -0.61 10.19
N MET A 188 -10.74 -1.67 10.72
CA MET A 188 -9.46 -2.16 10.20
C MET A 188 -9.56 -2.58 8.72
N ALA A 189 -10.64 -3.24 8.32
CA ALA A 189 -10.90 -3.57 6.93
C ALA A 189 -11.04 -2.30 6.05
N ARG A 190 -11.69 -1.24 6.56
CA ARG A 190 -11.77 0.07 5.91
C ARG A 190 -10.39 0.75 5.77
N PHE A 191 -9.53 0.60 6.77
CA PHE A 191 -8.15 1.05 6.69
C PHE A 191 -7.36 0.30 5.61
N PHE A 192 -7.49 -1.02 5.51
CA PHE A 192 -6.84 -1.81 4.45
C PHE A 192 -7.38 -1.45 3.06
N PHE A 193 -8.68 -1.20 2.93
CA PHE A 193 -9.25 -0.68 1.69
C PHE A 193 -8.65 0.68 1.31
N TRP A 194 -8.50 1.61 2.26
CA TRP A 194 -7.86 2.90 1.99
C TRP A 194 -6.41 2.76 1.56
N THR A 195 -5.63 1.87 2.19
CA THR A 195 -4.25 1.61 1.74
C THR A 195 -4.19 1.02 0.34
N THR A 196 -5.17 0.20 -0.02
CA THR A 196 -5.32 -0.37 -1.36
C THR A 196 -5.75 0.69 -2.36
N TRP A 197 -6.70 1.56 -1.99
CA TRP A 197 -7.12 2.67 -2.82
C TRP A 197 -5.94 3.58 -3.19
N MET A 198 -5.11 4.00 -2.23
CA MET A 198 -3.95 4.83 -2.55
C MET A 198 -2.88 4.10 -3.37
N ALA A 199 -2.79 2.78 -3.27
CA ALA A 199 -1.88 1.98 -4.05
C ALA A 199 -2.35 1.79 -5.51
N SER A 200 -3.64 1.92 -5.78
CA SER A 200 -4.24 1.65 -7.10
C SER A 200 -4.83 2.89 -7.79
N THR A 201 -4.98 4.02 -7.09
CA THR A 201 -5.55 5.25 -7.65
C THR A 201 -4.44 6.17 -8.16
N GLN A 202 -4.63 6.70 -9.36
CA GLN A 202 -3.68 7.61 -10.00
C GLN A 202 -3.57 8.92 -9.22
N ARG A 203 -2.32 9.35 -8.96
CA ARG A 203 -2.03 10.64 -8.36
C ARG A 203 -2.31 11.74 -9.37
N PRO A 204 -3.00 12.82 -9.01
CA PRO A 204 -3.28 13.93 -9.92
C PRO A 204 -1.99 14.49 -10.57
N GLY A 205 -2.03 14.64 -11.90
CA GLY A 205 -0.91 15.19 -12.66
C GLY A 205 0.26 14.24 -12.92
N THR A 206 0.12 12.95 -12.64
CA THR A 206 1.15 11.93 -12.91
C THR A 206 0.53 10.68 -13.53
N ASP A 207 1.37 9.82 -14.13
CA ASP A 207 0.95 8.50 -14.64
C ASP A 207 1.12 7.38 -13.61
N ALA A 208 1.44 7.73 -12.37
CA ALA A 208 1.65 6.79 -11.28
C ALA A 208 0.59 6.96 -10.18
N THR A 209 0.39 5.93 -9.38
CA THR A 209 -0.46 5.98 -8.20
C THR A 209 0.21 6.74 -7.05
N TYR A 210 -0.52 6.98 -5.96
CA TYR A 210 0.06 7.65 -4.78
C TYR A 210 1.26 6.91 -4.17
N THR A 211 1.41 5.62 -4.45
CA THR A 211 2.52 4.78 -3.98
C THR A 211 3.51 4.40 -5.08
N ASN A 212 3.51 5.10 -6.22
CA ASN A 212 4.33 4.80 -7.41
C ASN A 212 4.13 3.37 -7.93
N ASN A 213 2.88 2.93 -8.00
CA ASN A 213 2.45 1.60 -8.44
C ASN A 213 3.01 0.47 -7.56
N TRP A 214 3.06 0.68 -6.25
CA TRP A 214 3.50 -0.34 -5.31
C TRP A 214 2.43 -0.57 -4.22
N PRO A 215 2.12 -1.82 -3.82
CA PRO A 215 2.71 -3.08 -4.30
C PRO A 215 2.32 -3.44 -5.73
N HIS A 216 3.14 -4.27 -6.37
CA HIS A 216 2.89 -4.76 -7.71
C HIS A 216 1.65 -5.66 -7.77
N GLU A 217 0.75 -5.37 -8.73
CA GLU A 217 -0.45 -6.18 -8.99
C GLU A 217 -0.55 -6.57 -10.48
N PRO A 218 -0.23 -7.83 -10.80
CA PRO A 218 -0.22 -8.29 -12.21
C PRO A 218 -1.59 -8.22 -12.90
N LEU A 219 -2.68 -8.36 -12.14
CA LEU A 219 -4.03 -8.33 -12.69
C LEU A 219 -4.44 -6.92 -13.19
N LEU A 220 -3.75 -5.87 -12.73
CA LEU A 220 -3.95 -4.49 -13.19
C LEU A 220 -2.80 -3.99 -14.09
N ASP A 221 -1.83 -4.83 -14.45
CA ASP A 221 -0.56 -4.42 -15.09
C ASP A 221 0.16 -3.31 -14.28
N HIS A 222 0.00 -3.36 -12.96
CA HIS A 222 0.44 -2.36 -12.02
C HIS A 222 1.90 -2.57 -11.66
N ASN A 223 2.79 -2.12 -12.55
CA ASN A 223 4.24 -2.27 -12.39
C ASN A 223 4.83 -1.05 -11.66
N PRO A 224 5.79 -1.24 -10.73
CA PRO A 224 6.50 -0.15 -10.09
C PRO A 224 7.09 0.81 -11.12
N THR A 225 7.11 2.11 -10.80
CA THR A 225 7.66 3.11 -11.72
C THR A 225 9.15 2.90 -11.95
N PRO A 226 9.66 3.14 -13.17
CA PRO A 226 11.10 3.02 -13.47
C PRO A 226 11.98 3.84 -12.52
N GLU A 227 11.52 5.02 -12.11
CA GLU A 227 12.20 5.90 -11.17
C GLU A 227 12.36 5.24 -9.80
N SER A 228 11.31 4.62 -9.27
CA SER A 228 11.34 3.91 -7.98
C SER A 228 12.33 2.75 -8.00
N VAL A 229 12.37 1.99 -9.09
CA VAL A 229 13.32 0.89 -9.28
C VAL A 229 14.75 1.43 -9.38
N ALA A 230 14.97 2.47 -10.21
CA ALA A 230 16.29 3.06 -10.40
C ALA A 230 16.85 3.63 -9.09
N TRP A 231 16.05 4.38 -8.33
CA TRP A 231 16.49 4.93 -7.04
C TRP A 231 16.77 3.86 -5.99
N SER A 232 16.01 2.77 -5.98
CA SER A 232 16.26 1.63 -5.10
C SER A 232 17.62 1.00 -5.40
N VAL A 233 17.94 0.75 -6.67
CA VAL A 233 19.23 0.19 -7.09
C VAL A 233 20.38 1.15 -6.79
N VAL A 234 20.25 2.44 -7.16
CA VAL A 234 21.28 3.46 -6.94
C VAL A 234 21.57 3.63 -5.46
N SER A 235 20.55 3.65 -4.59
CA SER A 235 20.75 3.80 -3.14
C SER A 235 21.55 2.64 -2.54
N VAL A 236 21.29 1.40 -2.97
CA VAL A 236 22.06 0.22 -2.55
C VAL A 236 23.50 0.31 -3.03
N ILE A 237 23.75 0.71 -4.28
CA ILE A 237 25.11 0.88 -4.81
C ILE A 237 25.87 1.95 -4.02
N ILE A 238 25.26 3.10 -3.74
CA ILE A 238 25.88 4.17 -2.95
C ILE A 238 26.22 3.66 -1.53
N LEU A 239 25.31 2.92 -0.89
CA LEU A 239 25.56 2.34 0.42
C LEU A 239 26.75 1.38 0.40
N LEU A 240 26.79 0.44 -0.54
CA LEU A 240 27.87 -0.53 -0.66
C LEU A 240 29.22 0.14 -0.98
N CYS A 241 29.22 1.13 -1.88
CA CYS A 241 30.42 1.94 -2.16
C CYS A 241 30.89 2.70 -0.92
N GLY A 242 29.97 3.30 -0.16
CA GLY A 242 30.30 3.99 1.09
C GLY A 242 30.94 3.06 2.13
N ILE A 243 30.37 1.88 2.33
CA ILE A 243 30.95 0.84 3.21
C ILE A 243 32.33 0.43 2.70
N GLY A 244 32.48 0.19 1.39
CA GLY A 244 33.76 -0.16 0.77
C GLY A 244 34.84 0.90 1.01
N VAL A 245 34.52 2.17 0.84
CA VAL A 245 35.43 3.30 1.12
C VAL A 245 35.86 3.33 2.59
N VAL A 246 34.92 3.18 3.52
CA VAL A 246 35.23 3.15 4.96
C VAL A 246 36.16 1.98 5.32
N VAL A 247 35.87 0.79 4.82
CA VAL A 247 36.72 -0.40 5.04
C VAL A 247 38.12 -0.20 4.43
N TRP A 248 38.18 0.36 3.23
CA TRP A 248 39.45 0.66 2.56
C TRP A 248 40.30 1.66 3.36
N LEU A 249 39.72 2.79 3.77
CA LEU A 249 40.40 3.80 4.59
C LEU A 249 40.87 3.21 5.93
N TRP A 250 40.05 2.38 6.58
CA TRP A 250 40.44 1.71 7.83
C TRP A 250 41.60 0.74 7.65
N SER A 251 41.61 -0.03 6.53
CA SER A 251 42.68 -0.98 6.23
C SER A 251 44.00 -0.30 5.96
N PHE A 252 44.02 0.86 5.28
CA PHE A 252 45.25 1.59 4.91
C PHE A 252 45.62 2.62 5.97
N GLY A 253 44.72 3.11 6.80
CA GLY A 253 45.00 4.04 7.86
C GLY A 253 45.73 3.45 9.09
N LYS A 254 45.91 2.13 9.10
CA LYS A 254 46.67 1.40 10.14
C LYS A 254 48.19 1.22 9.81
N LYS A 255 48.64 1.75 8.69
CA LYS A 255 50.06 1.83 8.34
C LYS A 255 50.60 3.22 8.69
#